data_9809bc10a902e610e241e089efacc8d3
#
_entry.id   9809bc10a902e610e241e089efacc8d3
#
_cell.length_a   1.000
_cell.length_b   1.000
_cell.length_c   1.000
_cell.angle_alpha   90.00
_cell.angle_beta   90.00
_cell.angle_gamma   90.00
#
_symmetry.space_group_name_H-M   'P 1'
#
loop_
_entity.id
_entity.type
_entity.pdbx_description
1 polymer ?
#
loop_
_entity_poly.entity_id
_entity_poly.type
_entity_poly.pdbx_seq_one_letter_code
_entity_poly.pdbx_strand_id
1 'polypeptide(L)'
;QDPCHLKQVRENRYELHWPSKGSKWGMEARMVYDLSKEDQVDLVFECTPTVDLYSQRFAAMMWASYMHCTYDRKIHFWGTEGDRTGWVAFGEGTGKDFEVGTVSYTVAPKLPYEEEAQTLNLIEHPKKKFITPFYYGLIDGDHNLETINDKLLYLVLFDQTDPIRFA
;
A
#
# COMPACT_ATOMS: atom_id res chain seq x y z
N GLN A 1 -15.07 -9.98 -13.98
CA GLN A 1 -13.81 -9.24 -14.07
C GLN A 1 -14.13 -7.92 -14.76
N ASP A 2 -13.76 -6.80 -14.16
CA ASP A 2 -13.99 -5.49 -14.76
C ASP A 2 -13.08 -5.29 -15.99
N PRO A 3 -13.56 -4.63 -17.03
CA PRO A 3 -12.74 -4.38 -18.22
C PRO A 3 -11.51 -3.53 -17.84
N CYS A 4 -10.36 -3.94 -18.36
CA CYS A 4 -9.12 -3.22 -18.17
C CYS A 4 -8.42 -3.10 -19.53
N HIS A 5 -7.96 -1.91 -19.84
CA HIS A 5 -7.28 -1.60 -21.10
C HIS A 5 -5.83 -1.22 -20.80
N LEU A 6 -4.90 -1.96 -21.39
CA LEU A 6 -3.47 -1.62 -21.35
C LEU A 6 -3.10 -0.82 -22.62
N LYS A 7 -2.40 0.29 -22.44
CA LYS A 7 -1.89 1.12 -23.50
C LYS A 7 -0.44 1.51 -23.21
N GLN A 8 0.43 1.37 -24.17
CA GLN A 8 1.74 2.03 -24.13
C GLN A 8 1.56 3.50 -24.54
N VAL A 9 1.85 4.42 -23.63
CA VAL A 9 1.67 5.87 -23.83
C VAL A 9 2.89 6.47 -24.52
N ARG A 10 4.08 5.99 -24.15
CA ARG A 10 5.37 6.29 -24.75
C ARG A 10 6.35 5.17 -24.39
N GLU A 11 7.57 5.25 -24.90
CA GLU A 11 8.63 4.32 -24.50
C GLU A 11 8.75 4.26 -22.96
N ASN A 12 8.81 3.06 -22.42
CA ASN A 12 8.89 2.78 -20.98
C ASN A 12 7.76 3.36 -20.12
N ARG A 13 6.65 3.79 -20.72
CA ARG A 13 5.49 4.28 -19.98
C ARG A 13 4.21 3.61 -20.43
N TYR A 14 3.52 3.00 -19.47
CA TYR A 14 2.32 2.19 -19.69
C TYR A 14 1.18 2.68 -18.84
N GLU A 15 -0.02 2.63 -19.40
CA GLU A 15 -1.25 3.00 -18.72
C GLU A 15 -2.19 1.80 -18.68
N LEU A 16 -2.71 1.52 -17.48
CA LEU A 16 -3.86 0.66 -17.26
C LEU A 16 -5.07 1.55 -16.98
N HIS A 17 -6.15 1.33 -17.71
CA HIS A 17 -7.39 2.06 -17.57
C HIS A 17 -8.56 1.12 -17.32
N TRP A 18 -9.30 1.39 -16.26
CA TRP A 18 -10.56 0.71 -15.92
C TRP A 18 -11.70 1.71 -16.10
N PRO A 19 -12.47 1.62 -17.22
CA PRO A 19 -13.59 2.51 -17.44
C PRO A 19 -14.71 2.25 -16.44
N SER A 20 -15.40 3.30 -16.02
CA SER A 20 -16.55 3.19 -15.13
C SER A 20 -17.72 2.41 -15.75
N LYS A 21 -17.86 2.49 -17.07
CA LYS A 21 -18.88 1.73 -17.81
C LYS A 21 -18.59 0.23 -17.77
N GLY A 22 -19.44 -0.50 -17.08
CA GLY A 22 -19.28 -1.94 -16.86
C GLY A 22 -18.51 -2.31 -15.58
N SER A 23 -18.02 -1.34 -14.86
CA SER A 23 -17.46 -1.56 -13.53
C SER A 23 -18.57 -1.86 -12.53
N LYS A 24 -18.39 -2.94 -11.77
CA LYS A 24 -19.29 -3.29 -10.66
C LYS A 24 -19.22 -2.28 -9.52
N TRP A 25 -18.10 -1.56 -9.45
CA TRP A 25 -17.82 -0.60 -8.39
C TRP A 25 -18.23 0.83 -8.75
N GLY A 26 -18.67 1.06 -10.01
CA GLY A 26 -19.00 2.40 -10.48
C GLY A 26 -17.85 3.40 -10.33
N MET A 27 -16.64 2.92 -10.54
CA MET A 27 -15.41 3.71 -10.45
C MET A 27 -14.72 3.73 -11.80
N GLU A 28 -14.17 4.87 -12.15
CA GLU A 28 -13.16 5.03 -13.18
C GLU A 28 -11.79 5.03 -12.51
N ALA A 29 -10.90 4.16 -12.96
CA ALA A 29 -9.56 4.11 -12.40
C ALA A 29 -8.50 4.11 -13.51
N ARG A 30 -7.37 4.73 -13.22
CA ARG A 30 -6.22 4.84 -14.11
C ARG A 30 -4.95 4.62 -13.31
N MET A 31 -4.05 3.84 -13.87
CA MET A 31 -2.75 3.59 -13.28
C MET A 31 -1.68 3.75 -14.34
N VAL A 32 -0.69 4.56 -14.07
CA VAL A 32 0.43 4.80 -14.98
C VAL A 32 1.71 4.31 -14.34
N TYR A 33 2.42 3.47 -15.06
CA TYR A 33 3.76 3.01 -14.73
C TYR A 33 4.78 3.73 -15.62
N ASP A 34 5.77 4.35 -15.02
CA ASP A 34 6.92 4.89 -15.71
C ASP A 34 8.16 4.09 -15.30
N LEU A 35 8.73 3.39 -16.27
CA LEU A 35 9.90 2.50 -16.14
C LEU A 35 11.14 3.13 -16.76
N SER A 36 11.19 4.45 -16.87
CA SER A 36 12.28 5.16 -17.55
C SER A 36 13.59 5.16 -16.76
N LYS A 37 13.52 4.81 -15.48
CA LYS A 37 14.68 4.70 -14.58
C LYS A 37 15.02 3.24 -14.34
N GLU A 38 16.31 2.92 -14.20
CA GLU A 38 16.76 1.53 -14.05
C GLU A 38 16.42 0.93 -12.67
N ASP A 39 16.38 1.75 -11.64
CA ASP A 39 16.29 1.35 -10.25
C ASP A 39 14.97 1.70 -9.56
N GLN A 40 14.05 2.31 -10.30
CA GLN A 40 12.75 2.67 -9.73
C GLN A 40 11.61 2.59 -10.74
N VAL A 41 10.44 2.36 -10.22
CA VAL A 41 9.17 2.46 -10.94
C VAL A 41 8.39 3.62 -10.35
N ASP A 42 8.14 4.66 -11.17
CA ASP A 42 7.23 5.71 -10.78
C ASP A 42 5.80 5.28 -11.11
N LEU A 43 4.91 5.43 -10.14
CA LEU A 43 3.53 5.01 -10.22
C LEU A 43 2.60 6.18 -9.94
N VAL A 44 1.62 6.37 -10.82
CA VAL A 44 0.49 7.28 -10.56
C VAL A 44 -0.79 6.47 -10.58
N PHE A 45 -1.56 6.54 -9.52
CA PHE A 45 -2.88 5.92 -9.44
C PHE A 45 -3.93 7.00 -9.19
N GLU A 46 -4.95 7.01 -10.02
CA GLU A 46 -6.10 7.90 -9.94
C GLU A 46 -7.37 7.05 -9.93
N CYS A 47 -8.28 7.35 -9.03
CA CYS A 47 -9.57 6.68 -8.96
C CYS A 47 -10.68 7.68 -8.66
N THR A 48 -11.73 7.64 -9.49
CA THR A 48 -12.87 8.55 -9.36
C THR A 48 -14.16 7.75 -9.29
N PRO A 49 -14.89 7.78 -8.17
CA PRO A 49 -16.25 7.26 -8.11
C PRO A 49 -17.16 8.03 -9.07
N THR A 50 -17.89 7.33 -9.93
CA THR A 50 -18.83 7.93 -10.90
C THR A 50 -20.28 7.79 -10.48
N VAL A 51 -20.53 6.97 -9.45
CA VAL A 51 -21.86 6.72 -8.88
C VAL A 51 -21.75 6.64 -7.36
N ASP A 52 -22.82 6.98 -6.68
CA ASP A 52 -22.91 6.86 -5.22
C ASP A 52 -23.40 5.44 -4.86
N LEU A 53 -22.50 4.47 -4.93
CA LEU A 53 -22.75 3.08 -4.52
C LEU A 53 -22.33 2.79 -3.07
N TYR A 54 -21.68 3.74 -2.43
CA TYR A 54 -21.06 3.51 -1.14
C TYR A 54 -21.91 4.12 -0.02
N SER A 55 -22.68 3.30 0.66
CA SER A 55 -23.57 3.72 1.76
C SER A 55 -22.84 4.43 2.89
N GLN A 56 -21.55 4.16 3.06
CA GLN A 56 -20.69 4.76 4.07
C GLN A 56 -19.89 5.96 3.55
N ARG A 57 -20.08 6.37 2.30
CA ARG A 57 -19.45 7.53 1.66
C ARG A 57 -17.94 7.46 1.52
N PHE A 58 -17.37 6.27 1.50
CA PHE A 58 -15.96 6.08 1.23
C PHE A 58 -15.73 4.84 0.35
N ALA A 59 -14.60 4.81 -0.33
CA ALA A 59 -14.05 3.63 -0.99
C ALA A 59 -12.60 3.45 -0.52
N ALA A 60 -12.27 2.24 -0.09
CA ALA A 60 -10.90 1.88 0.24
C ALA A 60 -10.30 1.09 -0.91
N MET A 61 -9.11 1.50 -1.34
CA MET A 61 -8.31 0.81 -2.32
C MET A 61 -7.09 0.22 -1.62
N MET A 62 -6.86 -1.07 -1.81
CA MET A 62 -5.70 -1.74 -1.27
C MET A 62 -4.70 -2.02 -2.39
N TRP A 63 -3.49 -1.53 -2.20
CA TRP A 63 -2.34 -1.93 -2.98
C TRP A 63 -1.63 -3.05 -2.23
N ALA A 64 -1.72 -4.27 -2.73
CA ALA A 64 -1.05 -5.41 -2.14
C ALA A 64 0.06 -5.91 -3.07
N SER A 65 1.27 -5.98 -2.56
CA SER A 65 2.39 -6.64 -3.21
C SER A 65 2.72 -7.92 -2.45
N TYR A 66 2.45 -9.05 -3.08
CA TYR A 66 2.84 -10.35 -2.53
C TYR A 66 4.30 -10.59 -2.86
N MET A 67 5.16 -10.39 -1.87
CA MET A 67 6.59 -10.61 -2.02
C MET A 67 6.93 -12.07 -1.71
N HIS A 68 7.60 -12.72 -2.64
CA HIS A 68 8.18 -14.03 -2.42
C HIS A 68 9.57 -13.86 -1.79
N CYS A 69 9.99 -14.78 -0.92
CA CYS A 69 11.31 -14.72 -0.29
C CYS A 69 11.62 -13.46 0.51
N THR A 70 10.71 -13.06 1.39
CA THR A 70 11.01 -11.98 2.34
C THR A 70 12.05 -12.43 3.36
N TYR A 71 13.12 -11.65 3.52
CA TYR A 71 14.11 -11.85 4.58
C TYR A 71 13.49 -11.59 5.96
N ASP A 72 12.69 -10.54 6.02
CA ASP A 72 11.87 -10.15 7.18
C ASP A 72 10.44 -9.91 6.70
N ARG A 73 9.46 -10.41 7.40
CA ARG A 73 8.04 -10.22 7.06
C ARG A 73 7.52 -8.85 7.47
N LYS A 74 8.37 -8.02 8.03
CA LYS A 74 8.00 -6.70 8.54
C LYS A 74 8.21 -5.64 7.48
N ILE A 75 7.36 -4.61 7.55
CA ILE A 75 7.66 -3.33 6.95
C ILE A 75 8.25 -2.40 8.00
N HIS A 76 9.12 -1.51 7.58
CA HIS A 76 9.78 -0.56 8.44
C HIS A 76 9.50 0.86 7.95
N PHE A 77 9.21 1.76 8.86
CA PHE A 77 8.93 3.16 8.56
C PHE A 77 9.43 4.07 9.67
N TRP A 78 9.58 5.35 9.37
CA TRP A 78 9.87 6.36 10.37
C TRP A 78 8.57 6.86 10.98
N GLY A 79 8.42 6.69 12.28
CA GLY A 79 7.14 6.95 12.92
C GLY A 79 7.20 6.99 14.43
N THR A 80 6.05 6.78 15.05
CA THR A 80 5.91 6.66 16.50
C THR A 80 5.40 5.28 16.89
N GLU A 81 5.81 4.83 18.05
CA GLU A 81 5.25 3.69 18.76
C GLU A 81 5.02 4.08 20.22
N GLY A 82 3.78 4.38 20.58
CA GLY A 82 3.47 5.05 21.83
C GLY A 82 4.15 6.41 21.91
N ASP A 83 4.94 6.62 22.97
CA ASP A 83 5.66 7.89 23.20
C ASP A 83 7.05 7.95 22.53
N ARG A 84 7.45 6.90 21.84
CA ARG A 84 8.75 6.83 21.16
C ARG A 84 8.62 7.24 19.71
N THR A 85 9.57 8.05 19.24
CA THR A 85 9.76 8.39 17.83
C THR A 85 11.03 7.74 17.30
N GLY A 86 10.98 7.15 16.12
CA GLY A 86 12.13 6.50 15.49
C GLY A 86 11.72 5.53 14.38
N TRP A 87 12.60 4.61 14.08
CA TRP A 87 12.28 3.48 13.21
C TRP A 87 11.33 2.52 13.93
N VAL A 88 10.22 2.25 13.28
CA VAL A 88 9.16 1.36 13.74
C VAL A 88 9.05 0.21 12.76
N ALA A 89 8.93 -1.01 13.29
CA ALA A 89 8.59 -2.19 12.52
C ALA A 89 7.10 -2.52 12.67
N PHE A 90 6.46 -3.01 11.61
CA PHE A 90 5.07 -3.47 11.62
C PHE A 90 4.96 -4.81 10.90
N GLY A 91 4.09 -5.68 11.38
CA GLY A 91 3.94 -7.06 10.92
C GLY A 91 4.67 -8.07 11.79
N GLU A 92 4.87 -7.75 13.08
CA GLU A 92 5.49 -8.66 14.05
C GLU A 92 4.55 -9.79 14.46
N GLY A 93 5.15 -10.86 14.97
CA GLY A 93 4.41 -12.01 15.48
C GLY A 93 4.09 -13.08 14.44
N THR A 94 3.44 -14.16 14.92
CA THR A 94 3.02 -15.29 14.09
C THR A 94 1.68 -15.84 14.56
N GLY A 95 0.88 -16.33 13.64
CA GLY A 95 -0.41 -16.95 13.97
C GLY A 95 -1.37 -15.96 14.66
N LYS A 96 -1.80 -16.28 15.88
CA LYS A 96 -2.74 -15.44 16.64
C LYS A 96 -2.12 -14.16 17.20
N ASP A 97 -0.81 -14.15 17.34
CA ASP A 97 -0.03 -13.01 17.86
C ASP A 97 0.49 -12.11 16.74
N PHE A 98 0.09 -12.39 15.48
CA PHE A 98 0.46 -11.55 14.37
C PHE A 98 -0.16 -10.16 14.53
N GLU A 99 0.68 -9.15 14.40
CA GLU A 99 0.26 -7.76 14.49
C GLU A 99 -0.71 -7.42 13.35
N VAL A 100 -1.88 -6.93 13.72
CA VAL A 100 -2.98 -6.63 12.80
C VAL A 100 -3.33 -5.15 12.86
N GLY A 101 -4.00 -4.69 11.83
CA GLY A 101 -4.45 -3.30 11.73
C GLY A 101 -3.72 -2.54 10.63
N THR A 102 -3.91 -1.25 10.63
CA THR A 102 -3.27 -0.34 9.69
C THR A 102 -2.55 0.78 10.43
N VAL A 103 -1.46 1.26 9.86
CA VAL A 103 -0.69 2.39 10.37
C VAL A 103 -1.03 3.62 9.55
N SER A 104 -1.54 4.66 10.20
CA SER A 104 -1.88 5.94 9.59
C SER A 104 -0.82 7.00 9.87
N TYR A 105 -0.94 8.13 9.18
CA TYR A 105 -0.15 9.33 9.47
C TYR A 105 -0.49 9.90 10.86
N THR A 106 0.50 10.44 11.57
CA THR A 106 0.36 10.92 12.95
C THR A 106 -0.76 11.96 13.16
N VAL A 107 -1.04 12.76 12.15
CA VAL A 107 -2.09 13.79 12.18
C VAL A 107 -3.26 13.49 11.24
N ALA A 108 -3.34 12.26 10.72
CA ALA A 108 -4.45 11.85 9.89
C ALA A 108 -5.77 11.94 10.68
N PRO A 109 -6.85 12.41 10.06
CA PRO A 109 -8.16 12.40 10.69
C PRO A 109 -8.62 10.96 10.93
N LYS A 110 -9.32 10.74 12.03
CA LYS A 110 -9.98 9.46 12.29
C LYS A 110 -11.02 9.21 11.21
N LEU A 111 -10.97 8.05 10.59
CA LEU A 111 -11.93 7.69 9.54
C LEU A 111 -13.25 7.20 10.18
N PRO A 112 -14.41 7.61 9.66
CA PRO A 112 -15.70 7.33 10.30
C PRO A 112 -16.12 5.86 10.30
N TYR A 113 -15.41 5.01 9.57
CA TYR A 113 -15.70 3.57 9.42
C TYR A 113 -14.77 2.65 10.21
N GLU A 114 -13.85 3.18 11.01
CA GLU A 114 -12.86 2.38 11.76
C GLU A 114 -13.52 1.40 12.73
N GLU A 115 -14.72 1.73 13.23
CA GLU A 115 -15.46 0.87 14.15
C GLU A 115 -16.28 -0.23 13.43
N GLU A 116 -16.57 -0.07 12.14
CA GLU A 116 -17.45 -0.94 11.37
C GLU A 116 -16.70 -1.90 10.44
N ALA A 117 -15.45 -1.61 10.13
CA ALA A 117 -14.68 -2.32 9.12
C ALA A 117 -14.06 -3.64 9.64
N GLN A 118 -14.87 -4.52 10.19
CA GLN A 118 -14.39 -5.80 10.76
C GLN A 118 -13.80 -6.76 9.71
N THR A 119 -14.04 -6.55 8.42
CA THR A 119 -13.69 -7.50 7.36
C THR A 119 -12.40 -7.15 6.60
N LEU A 120 -11.92 -5.91 6.64
CA LEU A 120 -10.76 -5.46 5.88
C LEU A 120 -9.57 -5.03 6.73
N ASN A 121 -9.63 -5.26 8.03
CA ASN A 121 -8.56 -4.88 8.94
C ASN A 121 -8.11 -3.41 8.80
N LEU A 122 -9.07 -2.52 8.53
CA LEU A 122 -8.86 -1.08 8.46
C LEU A 122 -8.78 -0.43 9.84
N ILE A 123 -8.84 -1.26 10.89
CA ILE A 123 -8.71 -0.79 12.26
C ILE A 123 -7.33 -0.21 12.44
N GLU A 124 -7.29 1.02 12.93
CA GLU A 124 -6.05 1.69 13.18
C GLU A 124 -5.24 1.02 14.30
N HIS A 125 -3.94 0.83 14.07
CA HIS A 125 -3.06 0.31 15.10
C HIS A 125 -3.00 1.27 16.29
N PRO A 126 -3.20 0.79 17.53
CA PRO A 126 -3.43 1.67 18.68
C PRO A 126 -2.20 2.48 19.09
N LYS A 127 -1.00 2.06 18.70
CA LYS A 127 0.25 2.66 19.15
C LYS A 127 1.18 3.13 18.03
N LYS A 128 1.02 2.61 16.80
CA LYS A 128 1.96 2.88 15.71
C LYS A 128 1.36 3.86 14.72
N LYS A 129 2.15 4.86 14.36
CA LYS A 129 1.82 5.91 13.38
C LYS A 129 3.04 6.21 12.54
N PHE A 130 2.88 6.47 11.24
CA PHE A 130 4.00 6.97 10.44
C PHE A 130 4.07 8.50 10.47
N ILE A 131 5.29 9.02 10.33
CA ILE A 131 5.57 10.47 10.24
C ILE A 131 5.99 10.81 8.81
N THR A 132 6.73 9.93 8.16
CA THR A 132 7.17 10.11 6.77
C THR A 132 6.42 9.15 5.85
N PRO A 133 5.97 9.60 4.67
CA PRO A 133 5.12 8.80 3.79
C PRO A 133 5.95 7.81 2.97
N PHE A 134 6.66 6.92 3.65
CA PHE A 134 7.36 5.81 3.04
C PHE A 134 7.47 4.63 4.00
N TYR A 135 7.64 3.46 3.43
CA TYR A 135 8.08 2.27 4.15
C TYR A 135 9.05 1.47 3.30
N TYR A 136 9.80 0.61 3.93
CA TYR A 136 10.63 -0.38 3.25
C TYR A 136 10.41 -1.78 3.82
N GLY A 137 10.67 -2.77 2.99
CA GLY A 137 10.80 -4.17 3.35
C GLY A 137 12.13 -4.72 2.90
N LEU A 138 12.57 -5.80 3.53
CA LEU A 138 13.79 -6.51 3.17
C LEU A 138 13.42 -7.79 2.43
N ILE A 139 13.94 -7.94 1.22
CA ILE A 139 13.69 -9.08 0.36
C ILE A 139 15.00 -9.79 0.13
N ASP A 140 14.95 -11.13 0.10
CA ASP A 140 16.05 -11.93 -0.37
C ASP A 140 16.00 -11.99 -1.91
N GLY A 141 16.97 -11.42 -2.57
CA GLY A 141 16.99 -11.28 -4.04
C GLY A 141 17.26 -12.57 -4.77
N ASP A 142 17.78 -13.60 -4.08
CA ASP A 142 18.01 -14.90 -4.67
C ASP A 142 17.03 -15.93 -4.08
N HIS A 143 16.30 -16.62 -4.97
CA HIS A 143 15.48 -17.79 -4.60
C HIS A 143 16.29 -18.96 -4.06
N ASN A 144 17.59 -18.86 -4.11
CA ASN A 144 18.50 -19.85 -3.60
C ASN A 144 19.00 -19.44 -2.22
N LEU A 145 18.40 -19.98 -1.17
CA LEU A 145 18.74 -19.72 0.23
C LEU A 145 20.22 -19.96 0.60
N GLU A 146 21.01 -20.47 -0.32
CA GLU A 146 22.43 -20.76 -0.12
C GLU A 146 23.36 -19.57 -0.43
N THR A 147 22.87 -18.53 -1.12
CA THR A 147 23.68 -17.36 -1.50
C THR A 147 23.10 -16.05 -0.93
N ILE A 148 23.14 -15.90 0.36
CA ILE A 148 22.53 -14.78 1.12
C ILE A 148 23.20 -13.41 0.86
N ASN A 149 23.88 -13.19 -0.21
CA ASN A 149 24.62 -11.94 -0.42
C ASN A 149 23.83 -10.81 -1.08
N ASP A 150 22.68 -11.10 -1.65
CA ASP A 150 21.91 -10.13 -2.44
C ASP A 150 20.60 -9.74 -1.76
N LYS A 151 20.72 -9.08 -0.60
CA LYS A 151 19.55 -8.48 0.06
C LYS A 151 19.11 -7.26 -0.73
N LEU A 152 17.84 -7.27 -1.14
CA LEU A 152 17.20 -6.13 -1.79
C LEU A 152 16.37 -5.37 -0.76
N LEU A 153 16.48 -4.06 -0.82
CA LEU A 153 15.59 -3.16 -0.10
C LEU A 153 14.45 -2.78 -1.04
N TYR A 154 13.23 -3.18 -0.68
CA TYR A 154 12.03 -2.74 -1.34
C TYR A 154 11.54 -1.47 -0.66
N LEU A 155 11.58 -0.35 -1.35
CA LEU A 155 11.17 0.95 -0.82
C LEU A 155 9.94 1.45 -1.55
N VAL A 156 8.91 1.81 -0.80
CA VAL A 156 7.70 2.45 -1.32
C VAL A 156 7.62 3.87 -0.77
N LEU A 157 7.53 4.83 -1.67
CA LEU A 157 7.43 6.24 -1.39
C LEU A 157 6.07 6.76 -1.86
N PHE A 158 5.45 7.60 -1.04
CA PHE A 158 4.20 8.26 -1.38
C PHE A 158 4.42 9.77 -1.45
N ASP A 159 3.70 10.44 -2.32
CA ASP A 159 3.72 11.90 -2.45
C ASP A 159 2.72 12.60 -1.52
N GLN A 160 1.95 11.83 -0.75
CA GLN A 160 0.92 12.34 0.16
C GLN A 160 0.89 11.51 1.45
N THR A 161 0.27 12.04 2.49
CA THR A 161 0.13 11.39 3.79
C THR A 161 -1.31 10.99 4.11
N ASP A 162 -2.28 11.75 3.65
CA ASP A 162 -3.71 11.52 3.85
C ASP A 162 -4.37 11.24 2.50
N PRO A 163 -5.07 10.15 2.33
CA PRO A 163 -5.56 9.12 3.27
C PRO A 163 -4.76 7.80 3.23
N ILE A 164 -3.45 7.82 3.18
CA ILE A 164 -2.62 6.62 3.09
C ILE A 164 -2.56 5.87 4.41
N ARG A 165 -2.57 4.54 4.33
CA ARG A 165 -2.34 3.63 5.43
C ARG A 165 -1.43 2.48 5.01
N PHE A 166 -0.53 2.09 5.89
CA PHE A 166 0.30 0.89 5.74
C PHE A 166 -0.39 -0.29 6.43
N ALA A 167 -0.35 -1.48 5.79
CA ALA A 167 -0.92 -2.71 6.33
C ALA A 167 0.00 -3.90 6.09
#